data_52d5154fa4f225cca3354419ea17f054
#
_entry.id   52d5154fa4f225cca3354419ea17f054
#
_cell.length_a   1.000
_cell.length_b   1.000
_cell.length_c   1.000
_cell.angle_alpha   90.00
_cell.angle_beta   90.00
_cell.angle_gamma   90.00
#
_symmetry.space_group_name_H-M   'P 1'
#
loop_
_entity.id
_entity.type
_entity.pdbx_description
1 polymer ?
#
loop_
_entity_poly.entity_id
_entity_poly.type
_entity_poly.pdbx_seq_one_letter_code
_entity_poly.pdbx_strand_id
1 'polypeptide(L)'
;MTPSIKAVGFTLEQKQSDMIDSKLKRIAYADDLIVDLIMHIKHDKAYNFDTTVNFRWGAQAHVTGEDFDFGAALNKLMDVLDNKIKKEKDKIQEKK
;
A
#
# COMPACT_ATOMS: atom_id res chain seq x y z
N MET A 1 1.89 -9.39 -8.26
CA MET A 1 2.27 -8.44 -7.18
C MET A 1 3.02 -9.18 -6.09
N THR A 2 4.14 -8.65 -5.68
CA THR A 2 4.94 -9.22 -4.60
C THR A 2 5.01 -8.22 -3.45
N PRO A 3 4.17 -8.38 -2.42
CA PRO A 3 4.19 -7.45 -1.28
C PRO A 3 5.42 -7.69 -0.40
N SER A 4 6.05 -6.61 0.02
CA SER A 4 7.15 -6.63 0.98
C SER A 4 6.78 -5.66 2.09
N ILE A 5 6.62 -6.15 3.30
CA ILE A 5 6.18 -5.36 4.44
C ILE A 5 7.26 -5.35 5.50
N LYS A 6 7.67 -4.14 5.89
CA LYS A 6 8.73 -3.96 6.88
C LYS A 6 8.28 -3.01 7.99
N ALA A 7 8.37 -3.48 9.23
CA ALA A 7 8.14 -2.64 10.40
C ALA A 7 9.46 -2.04 10.86
N VAL A 8 9.48 -0.75 11.10
CA VAL A 8 10.66 0.00 11.53
C VAL A 8 10.42 0.57 12.92
N GLY A 9 11.27 0.21 13.87
CA GLY A 9 11.19 0.71 15.23
C GLY A 9 10.19 -0.02 16.12
N PHE A 10 9.56 -1.09 15.63
CA PHE A 10 8.66 -1.94 16.40
C PHE A 10 8.53 -3.31 15.74
N THR A 11 7.92 -4.25 16.46
CA THR A 11 7.68 -5.60 15.92
C THR A 11 6.23 -5.71 15.50
N LEU A 12 6.01 -6.12 14.24
CA LEU A 12 4.67 -6.32 13.71
C LEU A 12 4.03 -7.56 14.35
N GLU A 13 2.87 -7.37 14.96
CA GLU A 13 2.13 -8.48 15.56
C GLU A 13 1.40 -9.29 14.48
N GLN A 14 1.12 -10.56 14.78
CA GLN A 14 0.40 -11.41 13.82
C GLN A 14 -0.95 -10.81 13.43
N LYS A 15 -1.67 -10.26 14.38
CA LYS A 15 -2.95 -9.60 14.15
C LYS A 15 -2.82 -8.44 13.16
N GLN A 16 -1.76 -7.65 13.32
CA GLN A 16 -1.49 -6.52 12.42
C GLN A 16 -1.13 -7.00 11.01
N SER A 17 -0.31 -8.04 10.93
CA SER A 17 0.05 -8.65 9.66
C SER A 17 -1.17 -9.19 8.93
N ASP A 18 -2.07 -9.84 9.66
CA ASP A 18 -3.33 -10.36 9.11
C ASP A 18 -4.23 -9.24 8.59
N MET A 19 -4.27 -8.12 9.30
CA MET A 19 -5.02 -6.94 8.87
C MET A 19 -4.50 -6.39 7.55
N ILE A 20 -3.17 -6.31 7.41
CA ILE A 20 -2.55 -5.84 6.17
C ILE A 20 -2.89 -6.77 5.02
N ASP A 21 -2.73 -8.08 5.22
CA ASP A 21 -3.03 -9.08 4.19
C ASP A 21 -4.49 -8.97 3.74
N SER A 22 -5.40 -8.82 4.69
CA SER A 22 -6.83 -8.67 4.41
C SER A 22 -7.11 -7.41 3.58
N LYS A 23 -6.48 -6.28 3.94
CA LYS A 23 -6.69 -5.02 3.24
C LYS A 23 -6.06 -5.01 1.84
N LEU A 24 -4.94 -5.70 1.67
CA LEU A 24 -4.30 -5.79 0.36
C LEU A 24 -5.17 -6.53 -0.67
N LYS A 25 -6.09 -7.36 -0.23
CA LYS A 25 -7.06 -8.01 -1.12
C LYS A 25 -7.92 -6.98 -1.86
N ARG A 26 -8.09 -5.80 -1.29
CA ARG A 26 -8.85 -4.72 -1.90
C ARG A 26 -8.26 -4.26 -3.23
N ILE A 27 -6.95 -4.42 -3.42
CA ILE A 27 -6.28 -4.05 -4.65
C ILE A 27 -5.89 -5.26 -5.51
N ALA A 28 -6.47 -6.41 -5.22
CA ALA A 28 -6.19 -7.64 -5.98
C ALA A 28 -6.57 -7.51 -7.46
N TYR A 29 -7.52 -6.63 -7.79
CA TYR A 29 -7.88 -6.36 -9.19
C TYR A 29 -6.73 -5.82 -10.01
N ALA A 30 -5.72 -5.24 -9.36
CA ALA A 30 -4.55 -4.66 -10.01
C ALA A 30 -3.32 -5.57 -9.92
N ASP A 31 -3.48 -6.80 -9.48
CA ASP A 31 -2.38 -7.74 -9.26
C ASP A 31 -1.51 -7.89 -10.52
N ASP A 32 -2.13 -7.96 -11.69
CA ASP A 32 -1.43 -8.08 -12.97
C ASP A 32 -0.68 -6.82 -13.38
N LEU A 33 -1.03 -5.69 -12.80
CA LEU A 33 -0.48 -4.38 -13.17
C LEU A 33 0.71 -3.99 -12.30
N ILE A 34 0.88 -4.66 -11.17
CA ILE A 34 1.87 -4.31 -10.17
C ILE A 34 2.98 -5.36 -10.13
N VAL A 35 4.22 -4.92 -10.33
CA VAL A 35 5.40 -5.79 -10.21
C VAL A 35 5.66 -6.08 -8.74
N ASP A 36 5.81 -5.03 -7.94
CA ASP A 36 5.99 -5.19 -6.50
C ASP A 36 5.36 -4.03 -5.74
N LEU A 37 5.17 -4.28 -4.45
CA LEU A 37 4.61 -3.31 -3.52
C LEU A 37 5.48 -3.35 -2.26
N ILE A 38 6.06 -2.23 -1.89
CA ILE A 38 6.94 -2.13 -0.73
C ILE A 38 6.28 -1.22 0.30
N MET A 39 5.95 -1.80 1.45
CA MET A 39 5.28 -1.08 2.53
C MET A 39 6.21 -0.99 3.74
N HIS A 40 6.55 0.23 4.12
CA HIS A 40 7.29 0.49 5.35
C HIS A 40 6.32 1.04 6.39
N ILE A 41 6.36 0.52 7.60
CA ILE A 41 5.51 0.95 8.69
C ILE A 41 6.41 1.43 9.81
N LYS A 42 6.24 2.67 10.22
CA LYS A 42 7.00 3.27 11.29
C LYS A 42 6.06 3.61 12.43
N HIS A 43 6.45 3.28 13.65
CA HIS A 43 5.67 3.61 14.83
C HIS A 43 6.51 4.48 15.78
N ASP A 44 6.12 5.71 15.89
CA ASP A 44 6.68 6.67 16.84
C ASP A 44 5.53 7.07 17.76
N LYS A 45 5.01 8.28 17.65
CA LYS A 45 3.77 8.65 18.35
C LYS A 45 2.55 8.14 17.61
N ALA A 46 2.64 8.08 16.30
CA ALA A 46 1.59 7.58 15.43
C ALA A 46 2.14 6.47 14.55
N TYR A 47 1.26 5.72 13.91
CA TYR A 47 1.64 4.76 12.88
C TYR A 47 1.71 5.47 11.53
N ASN A 48 2.88 5.40 10.90
CA ASN A 48 3.13 6.01 9.60
C ASN A 48 3.36 4.90 8.58
N PHE A 49 2.48 4.82 7.60
CA PHE A 49 2.60 3.88 6.49
C PHE A 49 3.18 4.60 5.28
N ASP A 50 4.19 4.02 4.69
CA ASP A 50 4.88 4.55 3.52
C ASP A 50 4.95 3.42 2.51
N THR A 51 4.27 3.56 1.39
CA THR A 51 4.13 2.49 0.42
C THR A 51 4.55 2.95 -0.97
N THR A 52 5.41 2.17 -1.60
CA THR A 52 5.85 2.38 -2.98
C THR A 52 5.34 1.22 -3.82
N VAL A 53 4.76 1.54 -4.96
CA VAL A 53 4.25 0.55 -5.91
C VAL A 53 4.96 0.73 -7.24
N ASN A 54 5.52 -0.35 -7.76
CA ASN A 54 6.16 -0.36 -9.08
C ASN A 54 5.24 -1.07 -10.07
N PHE A 55 4.85 -0.36 -11.11
CA PHE A 55 3.96 -0.88 -12.14
C PHE A 55 4.73 -1.52 -13.28
N ARG A 56 4.08 -2.41 -14.01
CA ARG A 56 4.70 -3.17 -15.10
C ARG A 56 5.25 -2.31 -16.24
N TRP A 57 4.69 -1.12 -16.41
CA TRP A 57 5.11 -0.21 -17.48
C TRP A 57 6.18 0.80 -17.03
N GLY A 58 6.81 0.53 -15.89
CA GLY A 58 7.92 1.34 -15.41
C GLY A 58 7.51 2.54 -14.56
N ALA A 59 6.22 2.79 -14.39
CA ALA A 59 5.77 3.87 -13.51
C ALA A 59 5.89 3.45 -12.05
N GLN A 60 6.01 4.44 -11.18
CA GLN A 60 6.10 4.23 -9.74
C GLN A 60 5.14 5.18 -9.04
N ALA A 61 4.45 4.69 -8.03
CA ALA A 61 3.59 5.50 -7.19
C ALA A 61 4.06 5.39 -5.75
N HIS A 62 3.97 6.49 -5.02
CA HIS A 62 4.34 6.56 -3.62
C HIS A 62 3.20 7.20 -2.84
N VAL A 63 2.70 6.50 -1.83
CA VAL A 63 1.58 6.97 -1.01
C VAL A 63 1.89 6.78 0.46
N THR A 64 1.27 7.60 1.30
CA THR A 64 1.46 7.55 2.75
C THR A 64 0.13 7.61 3.46
N GLY A 65 0.11 7.10 4.69
CA GLY A 65 -1.04 7.19 5.58
C GLY A 65 -0.56 7.24 7.02
N GLU A 66 -1.24 8.04 7.84
CA GLU A 66 -0.84 8.24 9.23
C GLU A 66 -2.06 8.33 10.14
N ASP A 67 -1.99 7.70 11.30
CA ASP A 67 -2.97 7.84 12.35
C ASP A 67 -2.40 7.25 13.64
N PHE A 68 -2.96 7.62 14.77
CA PHE A 68 -2.56 7.05 16.06
C PHE A 68 -2.99 5.59 16.18
N ASP A 69 -4.08 5.21 15.52
CA ASP A 69 -4.57 3.83 15.49
C ASP A 69 -4.04 3.12 14.26
N PHE A 70 -3.52 1.91 14.45
CA PHE A 70 -2.96 1.10 13.36
C PHE A 70 -3.99 0.85 12.25
N GLY A 71 -5.19 0.41 12.62
CA GLY A 71 -6.24 0.12 11.65
C GLY A 71 -6.68 1.34 10.88
N ALA A 72 -6.78 2.49 11.55
CA ALA A 72 -7.15 3.74 10.91
C ALA A 72 -6.06 4.22 9.94
N ALA A 73 -4.79 4.10 10.33
CA ALA A 73 -3.67 4.45 9.47
C ALA A 73 -3.65 3.57 8.22
N LEU A 74 -3.86 2.28 8.40
CA LEU A 74 -3.91 1.31 7.29
C LEU A 74 -5.06 1.63 6.35
N ASN A 75 -6.24 1.94 6.86
CA ASN A 75 -7.40 2.31 6.03
C ASN A 75 -7.13 3.56 5.22
N LYS A 76 -6.53 4.58 5.83
CA LYS A 76 -6.17 5.82 5.13
C LYS A 76 -5.19 5.52 3.99
N LEU A 77 -4.17 4.71 4.27
CA LEU A 77 -3.21 4.32 3.26
C LEU A 77 -3.89 3.60 2.11
N MET A 78 -4.76 2.63 2.41
CA MET A 78 -5.43 1.83 1.38
C MET A 78 -6.34 2.68 0.50
N ASP A 79 -7.03 3.66 1.07
CA ASP A 79 -7.87 4.57 0.30
C ASP A 79 -7.05 5.37 -0.71
N VAL A 80 -5.94 5.94 -0.26
CA VAL A 80 -5.04 6.71 -1.14
C VAL A 80 -4.41 5.81 -2.19
N LEU A 81 -3.96 4.63 -1.78
CA LEU A 81 -3.33 3.66 -2.66
C LEU A 81 -4.29 3.19 -3.75
N ASP A 82 -5.51 2.82 -3.38
CA ASP A 82 -6.52 2.37 -4.32
C ASP A 82 -6.84 3.46 -5.36
N ASN A 83 -7.01 4.70 -4.91
CA ASN A 83 -7.24 5.84 -5.80
C ASN A 83 -6.06 6.05 -6.76
N LYS A 84 -4.85 5.93 -6.27
CA LYS A 84 -3.65 6.12 -7.08
C LYS A 84 -3.53 5.04 -8.15
N ILE A 85 -3.83 3.80 -7.79
CA ILE A 85 -3.80 2.67 -8.73
C ILE A 85 -4.84 2.88 -9.84
N LYS A 86 -6.05 3.30 -9.47
CA LYS A 86 -7.11 3.58 -10.45
C LYS A 86 -6.71 4.67 -11.42
N LYS A 87 -6.09 5.74 -10.93
CA LYS A 87 -5.61 6.82 -11.78
C LYS A 87 -4.55 6.36 -12.76
N GLU A 88 -3.60 5.55 -12.30
CA GLU A 88 -2.56 5.00 -13.16
C GLU A 88 -3.14 4.07 -14.21
N LYS A 89 -4.09 3.24 -13.82
CA LYS A 89 -4.79 2.33 -14.74
C LYS A 89 -5.54 3.12 -15.81
N ASP A 90 -6.22 4.19 -15.44
CA ASP A 90 -6.97 5.04 -16.37
C ASP A 90 -6.05 5.70 -17.38
N LYS A 91 -4.88 6.17 -16.96
CA LYS A 91 -3.90 6.78 -17.87
C LYS A 91 -3.48 5.83 -18.97
N ILE A 92 -3.28 4.56 -18.64
CA ILE A 92 -2.87 3.57 -19.61
C ILE A 92 -3.99 3.27 -20.59
N GLN A 93 -5.22 3.19 -20.10
CA GLN A 93 -6.38 2.95 -20.95
C GLN A 93 -6.65 4.12 -21.91
N GLU A 94 -6.33 5.34 -21.49
CA GLU A 94 -6.53 6.53 -22.33
C GLU A 94 -5.53 6.65 -23.46
N LYS A 95 -4.41 5.93 -23.38
CA LYS A 95 -3.34 6.02 -24.38
C LYS A 95 -3.52 5.08 -25.57
N LYS A 96 -4.66 4.59 -25.78
CA LYS A 96 -4.93 3.72 -26.93
C LYS A 96 -4.80 4.45 -28.25
#